data_dd425c91deaecede36e438f311b5b82d
#
_entry.id   dd425c91deaecede36e438f311b5b82d
#
_cell.length_a   1.000
_cell.length_b   1.000
_cell.length_c   1.000
_cell.angle_alpha   90.00
_cell.angle_beta   90.00
_cell.angle_gamma   90.00
#
_symmetry.space_group_name_H-M   'P 1'
#
loop_
_entity.id
_entity.type
_entity.pdbx_description
1 polymer ?
#
loop_
_entity_poly.entity_id
_entity_poly.type
_entity_poly.pdbx_seq_one_letter_code
_entity_poly.pdbx_strand_id
1 'polypeptide(L)'
;KNLSWKSLTTISDGLEKTASVRDNKSQIISIKGKPTIFTTTANVDLNDEMSNRFIVVNVDESLEQIKNVINFQASKHKNSNNTSYNKEITAALKGLKNENVVIPFADEISSEFHIDLQRVKRDFSRFLALIQSHTALYQFQREKDNNKNIIATVEDFNVVRDLYQSKVLDNENFFGLSHREKKALDFCRIYLLENDGFKVSEIASKRPVASKTTWQKWLNKFVNIGLLKSEYVAGEGKPYSKYSLGESKHIKLKKMEEKNKNNLI
;
A
#
# COMPACT_ATOMS: atom_id res chain seq x y z
N LYS A 1 0.58 -21.65 -16.76
CA LYS A 1 -0.79 -21.21 -17.11
C LYS A 1 -0.91 -19.74 -16.74
N ASN A 2 -1.11 -18.87 -17.73
CA ASN A 2 -1.31 -17.45 -17.47
C ASN A 2 -2.74 -17.28 -16.93
N LEU A 3 -2.85 -16.99 -15.63
CA LEU A 3 -4.10 -16.52 -15.04
C LEU A 3 -4.35 -15.10 -15.53
N SER A 4 -5.56 -14.83 -16.00
CA SER A 4 -5.95 -13.46 -16.34
C SER A 4 -6.01 -12.62 -15.04
N TRP A 5 -5.79 -11.31 -15.14
CA TRP A 5 -5.94 -10.41 -14.00
C TRP A 5 -7.31 -10.50 -13.34
N LYS A 6 -8.35 -10.71 -14.13
CA LYS A 6 -9.73 -10.92 -13.64
C LYS A 6 -9.84 -12.19 -12.79
N SER A 7 -9.17 -13.27 -13.16
CA SER A 7 -9.13 -14.50 -12.35
C SER A 7 -8.38 -14.29 -11.03
N LEU A 8 -7.29 -13.52 -11.02
CA LEU A 8 -6.54 -13.19 -9.81
C LEU A 8 -7.37 -12.37 -8.83
N THR A 9 -8.11 -11.37 -9.31
CA THR A 9 -8.99 -10.56 -8.45
C THR A 9 -10.12 -11.40 -7.85
N THR A 10 -10.71 -12.30 -8.63
CA THR A 10 -11.75 -13.22 -8.16
C THR A 10 -11.23 -14.15 -7.06
N ILE A 11 -10.02 -14.69 -7.22
CA ILE A 11 -9.37 -15.54 -6.22
C ILE A 11 -9.05 -14.74 -4.95
N SER A 12 -8.58 -13.49 -5.09
CA SER A 12 -8.25 -12.63 -3.94
C SER A 12 -9.47 -12.29 -3.08
N ASP A 13 -10.67 -12.28 -3.66
CA ASP A 13 -11.92 -12.05 -2.94
C ASP A 13 -12.42 -13.32 -2.20
N GLY A 14 -11.70 -14.42 -2.32
CA GLY A 14 -12.01 -15.68 -1.66
C GLY A 14 -13.17 -16.46 -2.31
N LEU A 15 -13.41 -16.25 -3.61
CA LEU A 15 -14.33 -17.08 -4.36
C LEU A 15 -13.73 -18.47 -4.58
N GLU A 16 -14.48 -19.48 -4.20
CA GLU A 16 -14.04 -20.89 -4.27
C GLU A 16 -14.03 -21.46 -5.69
N LYS A 17 -14.66 -20.78 -6.64
CA LYS A 17 -14.84 -21.27 -8.01
C LYS A 17 -14.50 -20.21 -9.03
N THR A 18 -13.75 -20.58 -10.05
CA THR A 18 -13.52 -19.77 -11.25
C THR A 18 -13.77 -20.59 -12.49
N ALA A 19 -14.36 -19.96 -13.51
CA ALA A 19 -14.55 -20.60 -14.81
C ALA A 19 -13.34 -20.32 -15.70
N SER A 20 -12.85 -21.34 -16.37
CA SER A 20 -11.78 -21.26 -17.36
C SER A 20 -12.22 -21.97 -18.63
N VAL A 21 -11.91 -21.39 -19.78
CA VAL A 21 -12.14 -22.04 -21.08
C VAL A 21 -10.83 -22.63 -21.57
N ARG A 22 -10.81 -23.94 -21.78
CA ARG A 22 -9.66 -24.65 -22.34
C ARG A 22 -10.17 -25.59 -23.41
N ASP A 23 -9.56 -25.55 -24.59
CA ASP A 23 -9.92 -26.39 -25.74
C ASP A 23 -11.42 -26.32 -26.08
N ASN A 24 -12.00 -25.09 -26.08
CA ASN A 24 -13.43 -24.81 -26.28
C ASN A 24 -14.38 -25.49 -25.26
N LYS A 25 -13.87 -26.00 -24.15
CA LYS A 25 -14.71 -26.55 -23.07
C LYS A 25 -14.60 -25.68 -21.83
N SER A 26 -15.74 -25.32 -21.26
CA SER A 26 -15.78 -24.64 -19.97
C SER A 26 -15.38 -25.61 -18.87
N GLN A 27 -14.34 -25.24 -18.10
CA GLN A 27 -13.93 -25.99 -16.91
C GLN A 27 -14.15 -25.13 -15.68
N ILE A 28 -14.79 -25.68 -14.67
CA ILE A 28 -14.92 -25.05 -13.35
C ILE A 28 -13.75 -25.55 -12.51
N ILE A 29 -12.88 -24.61 -12.11
CA ILE A 29 -11.79 -24.87 -11.17
C ILE A 29 -12.27 -24.40 -9.80
N SER A 30 -12.39 -25.33 -8.86
CA SER A 30 -12.69 -25.02 -7.47
C SER A 30 -11.40 -24.81 -6.70
N ILE A 31 -11.30 -23.69 -5.98
CA ILE A 31 -10.18 -23.36 -5.10
C ILE A 31 -10.74 -23.26 -3.70
N LYS A 32 -10.23 -24.10 -2.77
CA LYS A 32 -10.64 -24.06 -1.37
C LYS A 32 -9.82 -23.01 -0.63
N GLY A 33 -10.50 -22.17 0.14
CA GLY A 33 -9.90 -21.14 0.99
C GLY A 33 -9.46 -19.89 0.24
N LYS A 34 -8.76 -18.99 0.94
CA LYS A 34 -8.19 -17.75 0.41
C LYS A 34 -6.68 -17.92 0.23
N PRO A 35 -6.18 -18.23 -0.97
CA PRO A 35 -4.74 -18.34 -1.18
C PRO A 35 -4.07 -16.98 -1.05
N THR A 36 -2.88 -16.95 -0.48
CA THR A 36 -1.99 -15.79 -0.56
C THR A 36 -1.41 -15.72 -1.98
N ILE A 37 -1.56 -14.59 -2.63
CA ILE A 37 -1.12 -14.38 -4.00
C ILE A 37 0.04 -13.40 -4.01
N PHE A 38 1.19 -13.85 -4.55
CA PHE A 38 2.33 -12.98 -4.87
C PHE A 38 2.43 -12.87 -6.39
N THR A 39 2.55 -11.66 -6.88
CA THR A 39 2.74 -11.41 -8.32
C THR A 39 3.70 -10.24 -8.51
N THR A 40 4.40 -10.23 -9.62
CA THR A 40 5.29 -9.15 -10.02
C THR A 40 4.84 -8.60 -11.37
N THR A 41 5.05 -7.32 -11.58
CA THR A 41 4.80 -6.66 -12.85
C THR A 41 5.87 -5.61 -13.12
N ALA A 42 6.30 -5.51 -14.37
CA ALA A 42 7.13 -4.42 -14.85
C ALA A 42 6.30 -3.18 -15.24
N ASN A 43 4.97 -3.32 -15.29
CA ASN A 43 4.06 -2.21 -15.57
C ASN A 43 3.89 -1.35 -14.33
N VAL A 44 4.27 -0.09 -14.43
CA VAL A 44 4.05 0.93 -13.39
C VAL A 44 2.55 1.28 -13.27
N ASP A 45 1.78 1.08 -14.34
CA ASP A 45 0.35 1.38 -14.41
C ASP A 45 -0.49 0.17 -13.97
N LEU A 46 -0.60 -0.03 -12.67
CA LEU A 46 -1.65 -0.88 -12.14
C LEU A 46 -2.99 -0.14 -12.28
N ASN A 47 -4.00 -0.82 -12.82
CA ASN A 47 -5.35 -0.27 -12.82
C ASN A 47 -5.85 -0.10 -11.37
N ASP A 48 -6.81 0.80 -11.17
CA ASP A 48 -7.34 1.12 -9.83
C ASP A 48 -7.91 -0.12 -9.12
N GLU A 49 -8.48 -1.08 -9.85
CA GLU A 49 -9.02 -2.31 -9.28
C GLU A 49 -7.90 -3.17 -8.66
N MET A 50 -6.78 -3.30 -9.36
CA MET A 50 -5.63 -4.08 -8.89
C MET A 50 -4.94 -3.41 -7.70
N SER A 51 -4.66 -2.12 -7.79
CA SER A 51 -4.03 -1.36 -6.72
C SER A 51 -4.89 -1.36 -5.44
N ASN A 52 -6.21 -1.45 -5.59
CA ASN A 52 -7.14 -1.55 -4.47
C ASN A 52 -7.23 -2.95 -3.84
N ARG A 53 -6.76 -4.01 -4.51
CA ARG A 53 -6.86 -5.41 -4.02
C ARG A 53 -5.55 -5.96 -3.51
N PHE A 54 -4.42 -5.42 -3.92
CA PHE A 54 -3.08 -5.86 -3.55
C PHE A 54 -2.34 -4.82 -2.72
N ILE A 55 -1.46 -5.26 -1.85
CA ILE A 55 -0.44 -4.41 -1.26
C ILE A 55 0.66 -4.27 -2.31
N VAL A 56 0.84 -3.07 -2.82
CA VAL A 56 1.87 -2.78 -3.82
C VAL A 56 3.14 -2.37 -3.10
N VAL A 57 4.21 -3.12 -3.34
CA VAL A 57 5.53 -2.85 -2.80
C VAL A 57 6.47 -2.55 -3.96
N ASN A 58 7.10 -1.39 -3.93
CA ASN A 58 8.11 -1.05 -4.93
C ASN A 58 9.44 -1.70 -4.56
N VAL A 59 10.14 -2.17 -5.58
CA VAL A 59 11.52 -2.64 -5.44
C VAL A 59 12.43 -1.42 -5.30
N ASP A 60 13.46 -1.53 -4.47
CA ASP A 60 14.49 -0.51 -4.36
C ASP A 60 15.38 -0.55 -5.62
N GLU A 61 15.31 0.51 -6.43
CA GLU A 61 16.08 0.70 -7.66
C GLU A 61 17.21 1.73 -7.47
N SER A 62 17.63 1.98 -6.24
CA SER A 62 18.74 2.88 -5.94
C SER A 62 20.05 2.34 -6.58
N LEU A 63 20.95 3.25 -6.93
CA LEU A 63 22.27 2.89 -7.48
C LEU A 63 23.05 1.99 -6.52
N GLU A 64 22.90 2.17 -5.23
CA GLU A 64 23.51 1.34 -4.20
C GLU A 64 22.98 -0.10 -4.26
N GLN A 65 21.64 -0.26 -4.34
CA GLN A 65 21.01 -1.57 -4.45
C GLN A 65 21.39 -2.28 -5.75
N ILE A 66 21.43 -1.57 -6.87
CA ILE A 66 21.88 -2.12 -8.15
C ILE A 66 23.32 -2.64 -8.02
N LYS A 67 24.22 -1.86 -7.42
CA LYS A 67 25.61 -2.25 -7.17
C LYS A 67 25.69 -3.50 -6.28
N ASN A 68 24.89 -3.57 -5.22
CA ASN A 68 24.83 -4.72 -4.32
C ASN A 68 24.36 -5.98 -5.04
N VAL A 69 23.35 -5.88 -5.90
CA VAL A 69 22.86 -7.00 -6.72
C VAL A 69 23.93 -7.50 -7.68
N ILE A 70 24.62 -6.58 -8.39
CA ILE A 70 25.71 -6.94 -9.31
C ILE A 70 26.85 -7.65 -8.56
N ASN A 71 27.26 -7.12 -7.41
CA ASN A 71 28.30 -7.73 -6.57
C ASN A 71 27.89 -9.12 -6.07
N PHE A 72 26.62 -9.28 -5.67
CA PHE A 72 26.10 -10.58 -5.26
C PHE A 72 26.07 -11.58 -6.40
N GLN A 73 25.65 -11.17 -7.60
CA GLN A 73 25.70 -12.03 -8.78
C GLN A 73 27.14 -12.45 -9.12
N ALA A 74 28.07 -11.50 -9.10
CA ALA A 74 29.50 -11.79 -9.33
C ALA A 74 30.05 -12.79 -8.29
N SER A 75 29.70 -12.63 -7.02
CA SER A 75 30.15 -13.54 -5.95
C SER A 75 29.62 -14.96 -6.11
N LYS A 76 28.39 -15.12 -6.63
CA LYS A 76 27.82 -16.44 -6.94
C LYS A 76 28.59 -17.19 -8.01
N HIS A 77 29.11 -16.48 -9.02
CA HIS A 77 29.91 -17.08 -10.09
C HIS A 77 31.35 -17.35 -9.64
N LYS A 78 31.87 -16.56 -8.70
CA LYS A 78 33.21 -16.78 -8.13
C LYS A 78 33.25 -17.99 -7.18
N ASN A 79 32.19 -18.17 -6.40
CA ASN A 79 32.07 -19.25 -5.42
C ASN A 79 30.95 -20.17 -5.89
N SER A 80 31.27 -21.43 -6.25
CA SER A 80 30.27 -22.44 -6.64
C SER A 80 29.31 -22.87 -5.48
N ASN A 81 29.25 -22.08 -4.42
CA ASN A 81 28.41 -22.36 -3.26
C ASN A 81 26.93 -22.19 -3.61
N ASN A 82 26.23 -23.32 -3.68
CA ASN A 82 24.79 -23.38 -3.67
C ASN A 82 24.26 -22.51 -2.52
N THR A 83 23.32 -21.63 -2.82
CA THR A 83 22.52 -20.95 -1.82
C THR A 83 21.88 -22.01 -0.92
N SER A 84 22.48 -22.30 0.23
CA SER A 84 21.87 -23.18 1.21
C SER A 84 20.64 -22.42 1.75
N TYR A 85 19.44 -22.99 1.57
CA TYR A 85 18.28 -22.54 2.29
C TYR A 85 18.63 -22.56 3.78
N ASN A 86 18.33 -21.46 4.48
CA ASN A 86 18.52 -21.43 5.92
C ASN A 86 17.57 -22.48 6.54
N LYS A 87 18.13 -23.61 6.93
CA LYS A 87 17.38 -24.75 7.46
C LYS A 87 16.65 -24.36 8.77
N GLU A 88 17.24 -23.47 9.55
CA GLU A 88 16.68 -22.99 10.82
C GLU A 88 15.42 -22.14 10.57
N ILE A 89 15.45 -21.19 9.66
CA ILE A 89 14.27 -20.40 9.27
C ILE A 89 13.18 -21.31 8.71
N THR A 90 13.56 -22.26 7.85
CA THR A 90 12.59 -23.23 7.30
C THR A 90 11.95 -24.08 8.37
N ALA A 91 12.73 -24.54 9.36
CA ALA A 91 12.22 -25.32 10.48
C ALA A 91 11.30 -24.47 11.37
N ALA A 92 11.68 -23.23 11.68
CA ALA A 92 10.86 -22.30 12.46
C ALA A 92 9.51 -22.04 11.79
N LEU A 93 9.50 -21.74 10.48
CA LEU A 93 8.25 -21.52 9.73
C LEU A 93 7.36 -22.76 9.69
N LYS A 94 7.94 -23.98 9.57
CA LYS A 94 7.17 -25.23 9.64
C LYS A 94 6.60 -25.51 11.03
N GLY A 95 7.21 -24.97 12.06
CA GLY A 95 6.74 -25.09 13.45
C GLY A 95 5.56 -24.19 13.80
N LEU A 96 5.25 -23.19 12.96
CA LEU A 96 4.12 -22.28 13.20
C LEU A 96 2.80 -23.04 13.17
N LYS A 97 1.95 -22.72 14.14
CA LYS A 97 0.58 -23.27 14.26
C LYS A 97 -0.42 -22.24 13.77
N ASN A 98 -1.54 -22.71 13.25
CA ASN A 98 -2.66 -21.85 12.90
C ASN A 98 -3.47 -21.52 14.16
N GLU A 99 -3.16 -20.39 14.78
CA GLU A 99 -3.79 -19.93 16.02
C GLU A 99 -4.45 -18.56 15.78
N ASN A 100 -5.50 -18.26 16.51
CA ASN A 100 -6.15 -16.97 16.44
C ASN A 100 -5.33 -15.91 17.16
N VAL A 101 -5.35 -14.68 16.63
CA VAL A 101 -4.67 -13.51 17.21
C VAL A 101 -5.71 -12.46 17.56
N VAL A 102 -5.61 -11.92 18.78
CA VAL A 102 -6.41 -10.79 19.27
C VAL A 102 -5.52 -9.54 19.34
N ILE A 103 -6.05 -8.43 18.92
CA ILE A 103 -5.41 -7.11 18.98
C ILE A 103 -6.17 -6.26 20.00
N PRO A 104 -5.75 -6.18 21.26
CA PRO A 104 -6.53 -5.52 22.33
C PRO A 104 -6.75 -4.01 22.09
N PHE A 105 -5.85 -3.38 21.35
CA PHE A 105 -5.84 -1.94 21.06
C PHE A 105 -6.35 -1.60 19.63
N ALA A 106 -7.15 -2.49 19.02
CA ALA A 106 -7.68 -2.28 17.67
C ALA A 106 -8.53 -1.00 17.55
N ASP A 107 -9.27 -0.63 18.60
CA ASP A 107 -10.08 0.57 18.64
C ASP A 107 -9.21 1.84 18.63
N GLU A 108 -8.10 1.82 19.34
CA GLU A 108 -7.13 2.93 19.35
C GLU A 108 -6.54 3.12 17.94
N ILE A 109 -6.18 2.01 17.27
CA ILE A 109 -5.71 2.07 15.87
C ILE A 109 -6.78 2.67 14.96
N SER A 110 -8.06 2.30 15.14
CA SER A 110 -9.13 2.77 14.28
C SER A 110 -9.30 4.28 14.32
N SER A 111 -9.04 4.90 15.47
CA SER A 111 -9.15 6.35 15.65
C SER A 111 -8.07 7.15 14.89
N GLU A 112 -6.93 6.53 14.59
CA GLU A 112 -5.81 7.13 13.84
C GLU A 112 -5.99 7.02 12.31
N PHE A 113 -6.92 6.15 11.84
CA PHE A 113 -7.22 6.02 10.43
C PHE A 113 -8.22 7.07 9.97
N HIS A 114 -7.80 8.02 9.14
CA HIS A 114 -8.67 9.06 8.59
C HIS A 114 -9.69 8.48 7.60
N ILE A 115 -10.96 8.80 7.80
CA ILE A 115 -12.12 8.20 7.12
C ILE A 115 -12.33 8.73 5.68
N ASP A 116 -11.60 9.75 5.26
CA ASP A 116 -11.86 10.53 4.04
C ASP A 116 -11.62 9.79 2.70
N LEU A 117 -11.05 8.59 2.73
CA LEU A 117 -10.77 7.80 1.53
C LEU A 117 -11.60 6.52 1.52
N GLN A 118 -12.34 6.25 0.44
CA GLN A 118 -13.12 5.00 0.28
C GLN A 118 -12.26 3.74 0.44
N ARG A 119 -10.98 3.86 0.17
CA ARG A 119 -9.97 2.81 0.29
C ARG A 119 -9.66 2.43 1.75
N VAL A 120 -9.83 3.35 2.68
CA VAL A 120 -9.45 3.19 4.10
C VAL A 120 -10.04 1.93 4.75
N LYS A 121 -11.27 1.56 4.42
CA LYS A 121 -11.89 0.32 4.94
C LYS A 121 -11.06 -0.95 4.63
N ARG A 122 -10.52 -1.03 3.42
CA ARG A 122 -9.70 -2.19 3.00
C ARG A 122 -8.29 -2.11 3.59
N ASP A 123 -7.72 -0.92 3.60
CA ASP A 123 -6.38 -0.70 4.10
C ASP A 123 -6.30 -0.93 5.60
N PHE A 124 -7.33 -0.52 6.36
CA PHE A 124 -7.45 -0.82 7.79
C PHE A 124 -7.48 -2.34 8.05
N SER A 125 -8.35 -3.08 7.34
CA SER A 125 -8.41 -4.54 7.48
C SER A 125 -7.08 -5.22 7.14
N ARG A 126 -6.36 -4.73 6.14
CA ARG A 126 -5.03 -5.24 5.77
C ARG A 126 -3.99 -4.93 6.83
N PHE A 127 -4.04 -3.72 7.36
CA PHE A 127 -3.15 -3.32 8.43
C PHE A 127 -3.31 -4.20 9.67
N LEU A 128 -4.55 -4.46 10.09
CA LEU A 128 -4.84 -5.40 11.18
C LEU A 128 -4.35 -6.82 10.85
N ALA A 129 -4.57 -7.30 9.61
CA ALA A 129 -4.08 -8.60 9.18
C ALA A 129 -2.55 -8.69 9.19
N LEU A 130 -1.83 -7.62 8.89
CA LEU A 130 -0.37 -7.57 9.01
C LEU A 130 0.08 -7.65 10.47
N ILE A 131 -0.59 -6.95 11.41
CA ILE A 131 -0.32 -7.08 12.84
C ILE A 131 -0.56 -8.52 13.30
N GLN A 132 -1.70 -9.11 12.93
CA GLN A 132 -2.00 -10.52 13.25
C GLN A 132 -0.93 -11.46 12.69
N SER A 133 -0.47 -11.24 11.47
CA SER A 133 0.57 -12.05 10.82
C SER A 133 1.92 -11.92 11.54
N HIS A 134 2.30 -10.69 11.93
CA HIS A 134 3.51 -10.46 12.70
C HIS A 134 3.45 -11.14 14.07
N THR A 135 2.35 -10.95 14.79
CA THR A 135 2.12 -11.61 16.09
C THR A 135 2.15 -13.14 15.97
N ALA A 136 1.51 -13.69 14.94
CA ALA A 136 1.51 -15.14 14.69
C ALA A 136 2.91 -15.67 14.37
N LEU A 137 3.77 -14.88 13.69
CA LEU A 137 5.17 -15.24 13.44
C LEU A 137 5.95 -15.39 14.75
N TYR A 138 5.64 -14.56 15.75
CA TYR A 138 6.26 -14.57 17.07
C TYR A 138 5.40 -15.29 18.14
N GLN A 139 4.52 -16.20 17.73
CA GLN A 139 3.52 -16.86 18.60
C GLN A 139 4.08 -17.54 19.85
N PHE A 140 5.34 -18.00 19.79
CA PHE A 140 6.00 -18.66 20.93
C PHE A 140 6.55 -17.69 21.97
N GLN A 141 6.63 -16.40 21.63
CA GLN A 141 7.09 -15.30 22.50
C GLN A 141 5.94 -14.39 22.96
N ARG A 142 4.71 -14.74 22.64
CA ARG A 142 3.51 -13.95 22.97
C ARG A 142 2.67 -14.63 24.05
N GLU A 143 2.05 -13.79 24.87
CA GLU A 143 1.06 -14.25 25.84
C GLU A 143 -0.21 -14.73 25.15
N LYS A 144 -0.99 -15.58 25.83
CA LYS A 144 -2.28 -16.06 25.37
C LYS A 144 -3.37 -15.66 26.34
N ASP A 145 -4.54 -15.36 25.81
CA ASP A 145 -5.74 -15.12 26.61
C ASP A 145 -6.33 -16.44 27.17
N ASN A 146 -7.40 -16.32 27.97
CA ASN A 146 -8.11 -17.47 28.55
C ASN A 146 -8.69 -18.42 27.49
N ASN A 147 -8.91 -17.94 26.26
CA ASN A 147 -9.41 -18.71 25.12
C ASN A 147 -8.28 -19.31 24.26
N LYS A 148 -7.02 -19.18 24.71
CA LYS A 148 -5.80 -19.60 24.01
C LYS A 148 -5.49 -18.80 22.75
N ASN A 149 -6.12 -17.65 22.52
CA ASN A 149 -5.75 -16.75 21.44
C ASN A 149 -4.43 -16.04 21.77
N ILE A 150 -3.60 -15.82 20.78
CA ILE A 150 -2.35 -15.06 20.92
C ILE A 150 -2.68 -13.57 21.04
N ILE A 151 -2.07 -12.89 22.00
CA ILE A 151 -2.28 -11.47 22.24
C ILE A 151 -1.20 -10.67 21.51
N ALA A 152 -1.62 -9.77 20.61
CA ALA A 152 -0.71 -8.83 19.94
C ALA A 152 -0.18 -7.78 20.93
N THR A 153 1.08 -7.42 20.78
CA THR A 153 1.76 -6.40 21.60
C THR A 153 1.87 -5.06 20.85
N VAL A 154 2.14 -4.00 21.59
CA VAL A 154 2.44 -2.67 21.03
C VAL A 154 3.68 -2.72 20.13
N GLU A 155 4.64 -3.60 20.42
CA GLU A 155 5.80 -3.86 19.56
C GLU A 155 5.38 -4.38 18.18
N ASP A 156 4.45 -5.37 18.13
CA ASP A 156 3.91 -5.91 16.87
C ASP A 156 3.29 -4.79 16.02
N PHE A 157 2.52 -3.91 16.67
CA PHE A 157 1.96 -2.73 16.00
C PHE A 157 3.05 -1.81 15.47
N ASN A 158 4.04 -1.44 16.28
CA ASN A 158 5.07 -0.48 15.89
C ASN A 158 5.92 -0.98 14.72
N VAL A 159 6.28 -2.27 14.71
CA VAL A 159 7.01 -2.89 13.59
C VAL A 159 6.17 -2.85 12.31
N VAL A 160 4.92 -3.27 12.39
CA VAL A 160 4.01 -3.26 11.22
C VAL A 160 3.71 -1.85 10.76
N ARG A 161 3.55 -0.90 11.71
CA ARG A 161 3.35 0.52 11.39
C ARG A 161 4.52 1.08 10.59
N ASP A 162 5.75 0.84 11.03
CA ASP A 162 6.94 1.36 10.34
C ASP A 162 7.08 0.76 8.93
N LEU A 163 6.80 -0.54 8.80
CA LEU A 163 6.76 -1.21 7.50
C LEU A 163 5.65 -0.65 6.60
N TYR A 164 4.44 -0.50 7.14
CA TYR A 164 3.27 -0.04 6.39
C TYR A 164 3.43 1.43 5.98
N GLN A 165 3.92 2.28 6.88
CA GLN A 165 4.19 3.69 6.60
C GLN A 165 5.17 3.82 5.44
N SER A 166 6.34 3.20 5.54
CA SER A 166 7.43 3.37 4.56
C SER A 166 7.15 2.71 3.21
N LYS A 167 6.42 1.59 3.17
CA LYS A 167 6.24 0.81 1.95
C LYS A 167 4.88 0.98 1.29
N VAL A 168 3.86 1.36 2.04
CA VAL A 168 2.49 1.47 1.53
C VAL A 168 2.00 2.91 1.53
N LEU A 169 2.05 3.60 2.68
CA LEU A 169 1.49 4.94 2.82
C LEU A 169 2.33 6.02 2.13
N ASP A 170 3.66 5.92 2.20
CA ASP A 170 4.57 6.88 1.56
C ASP A 170 4.71 6.64 0.05
N ASN A 171 4.07 5.60 -0.46
CA ASN A 171 4.09 5.26 -1.87
C ASN A 171 3.01 6.07 -2.63
N GLU A 172 3.41 6.78 -3.69
CA GLU A 172 2.48 7.54 -4.56
C GLU A 172 1.39 6.65 -5.21
N ASN A 173 1.66 5.36 -5.35
CA ASN A 173 0.65 4.38 -5.79
C ASN A 173 -0.50 4.21 -4.81
N PHE A 174 -0.31 4.60 -3.53
CA PHE A 174 -1.34 4.58 -2.50
C PHE A 174 -2.56 5.42 -2.89
N PHE A 175 -2.35 6.54 -3.57
CA PHE A 175 -3.44 7.47 -3.96
C PHE A 175 -4.23 7.02 -5.19
N GLY A 176 -3.92 5.89 -5.80
CA GLY A 176 -4.63 5.40 -6.99
C GLY A 176 -4.54 6.38 -8.17
N LEU A 177 -3.41 7.05 -8.32
CA LEU A 177 -3.15 7.94 -9.44
C LEU A 177 -2.69 7.14 -10.65
N SER A 178 -3.34 7.35 -11.80
CA SER A 178 -2.85 6.85 -13.08
C SER A 178 -1.49 7.48 -13.44
N HIS A 179 -0.74 6.85 -14.33
CA HIS A 179 0.54 7.38 -14.81
C HIS A 179 0.44 8.83 -15.36
N ARG A 180 -0.65 9.15 -16.05
CA ARG A 180 -0.90 10.51 -16.54
C ARG A 180 -1.13 11.49 -15.40
N GLU A 181 -1.88 11.09 -14.38
CA GLU A 181 -2.13 11.91 -13.19
C GLU A 181 -0.85 12.13 -12.39
N LYS A 182 0.01 11.11 -12.23
CA LYS A 182 1.32 11.26 -11.58
C LYS A 182 2.18 12.27 -12.30
N LYS A 183 2.35 12.12 -13.62
CA LYS A 183 3.10 13.10 -14.43
C LYS A 183 2.51 14.51 -14.36
N ALA A 184 1.19 14.64 -14.24
CA ALA A 184 0.53 15.93 -14.07
C ALA A 184 0.81 16.52 -12.68
N LEU A 185 0.77 15.71 -11.63
CA LEU A 185 1.10 16.11 -10.27
C LEU A 185 2.57 16.55 -10.14
N ASP A 186 3.50 15.77 -10.71
CA ASP A 186 4.92 16.10 -10.72
C ASP A 186 5.17 17.44 -11.39
N PHE A 187 4.48 17.69 -12.50
CA PHE A 187 4.56 18.99 -13.17
C PHE A 187 4.03 20.12 -12.27
N CYS A 188 2.90 19.92 -11.58
CA CYS A 188 2.37 20.90 -10.63
C CYS A 188 3.38 21.17 -9.51
N ARG A 189 4.00 20.13 -8.95
CA ARG A 189 5.02 20.27 -7.89
C ARG A 189 6.22 21.06 -8.34
N ILE A 190 6.78 20.73 -9.51
CA ILE A 190 7.92 21.47 -10.10
C ILE A 190 7.53 22.93 -10.31
N TYR A 191 6.34 23.19 -10.86
CA TYR A 191 5.86 24.56 -11.06
C TYR A 191 5.74 25.35 -9.76
N LEU A 192 5.29 24.71 -8.69
CA LEU A 192 5.13 25.31 -7.36
C LEU A 192 6.44 25.50 -6.60
N LEU A 193 7.59 25.00 -7.09
CA LEU A 193 8.90 25.35 -6.52
C LEU A 193 9.27 26.82 -6.78
N GLU A 194 8.76 27.40 -7.89
CA GLU A 194 9.07 28.76 -8.33
C GLU A 194 7.87 29.71 -8.17
N ASN A 195 6.69 29.22 -7.85
CA ASN A 195 5.45 29.99 -7.82
C ASN A 195 4.60 29.64 -6.60
N ASP A 196 3.99 30.63 -5.95
CA ASP A 196 3.12 30.47 -4.77
C ASP A 196 1.78 29.77 -5.06
N GLY A 197 1.49 29.48 -6.32
CA GLY A 197 0.25 28.86 -6.76
C GLY A 197 -0.02 29.10 -8.22
N PHE A 198 -1.08 28.47 -8.73
CA PHE A 198 -1.46 28.56 -10.14
C PHE A 198 -2.97 28.43 -10.35
N LYS A 199 -3.43 28.90 -11.52
CA LYS A 199 -4.80 28.70 -12.02
C LYS A 199 -4.82 27.51 -12.98
N VAL A 200 -5.99 26.85 -13.10
CA VAL A 200 -6.17 25.74 -14.07
C VAL A 200 -5.78 26.15 -15.49
N SER A 201 -6.18 27.36 -15.92
CA SER A 201 -5.88 27.86 -17.26
C SER A 201 -4.37 28.00 -17.50
N GLU A 202 -3.63 28.39 -16.49
CA GLU A 202 -2.19 28.60 -16.53
C GLU A 202 -1.45 27.27 -16.69
N ILE A 203 -1.75 26.29 -15.87
CA ILE A 203 -1.15 24.95 -15.96
C ILE A 203 -1.51 24.27 -17.28
N ALA A 204 -2.78 24.36 -17.72
CA ALA A 204 -3.23 23.77 -18.97
C ALA A 204 -2.55 24.38 -20.20
N SER A 205 -2.23 25.71 -20.18
CA SER A 205 -1.51 26.36 -21.27
C SER A 205 -0.03 26.02 -21.31
N LYS A 206 0.61 25.91 -20.13
CA LYS A 206 2.05 25.56 -20.03
C LYS A 206 2.34 24.09 -20.36
N ARG A 207 1.38 23.21 -20.11
CA ARG A 207 1.49 21.78 -20.43
C ARG A 207 0.22 21.26 -21.13
N PRO A 208 0.12 21.41 -22.45
CA PRO A 208 -1.08 21.08 -23.22
C PRO A 208 -1.21 19.57 -23.47
N VAL A 209 -0.94 18.72 -22.46
CA VAL A 209 -1.09 17.24 -22.53
C VAL A 209 -2.52 16.77 -22.29
N ALA A 210 -3.39 17.69 -21.86
CA ALA A 210 -4.79 17.42 -21.56
C ALA A 210 -5.62 18.69 -21.71
N SER A 211 -6.94 18.52 -21.92
CA SER A 211 -7.87 19.65 -21.97
C SER A 211 -7.96 20.33 -20.59
N LYS A 212 -8.39 21.60 -20.58
CA LYS A 212 -8.63 22.36 -19.33
C LYS A 212 -9.60 21.60 -18.40
N THR A 213 -10.62 20.96 -18.97
CA THR A 213 -11.59 20.15 -18.22
C THR A 213 -10.94 18.93 -17.58
N THR A 214 -10.00 18.27 -18.28
CA THR A 214 -9.25 17.13 -17.73
C THR A 214 -8.31 17.59 -16.62
N TRP A 215 -7.61 18.72 -16.81
CA TRP A 215 -6.79 19.32 -15.75
C TRP A 215 -7.62 19.65 -14.52
N GLN A 216 -8.81 20.24 -14.68
CA GLN A 216 -9.71 20.52 -13.56
C GLN A 216 -10.08 19.25 -12.79
N LYS A 217 -10.40 18.15 -13.48
CA LYS A 217 -10.69 16.86 -12.84
C LYS A 217 -9.49 16.34 -12.04
N TRP A 218 -8.29 16.39 -12.61
CA TRP A 218 -7.08 15.95 -11.92
C TRP A 218 -6.77 16.81 -10.71
N LEU A 219 -6.84 18.14 -10.84
CA LEU A 219 -6.58 19.05 -9.72
C LEU A 219 -7.60 18.88 -8.60
N ASN A 220 -8.87 18.70 -8.91
CA ASN A 220 -9.89 18.39 -7.89
C ASN A 220 -9.58 17.06 -7.19
N LYS A 221 -9.15 16.04 -7.93
CA LYS A 221 -8.72 14.78 -7.34
C LYS A 221 -7.51 14.99 -6.41
N PHE A 222 -6.50 15.74 -6.82
CA PHE A 222 -5.32 16.04 -6.01
C PHE A 222 -5.66 16.82 -4.73
N VAL A 223 -6.62 17.73 -4.80
CA VAL A 223 -7.14 18.45 -3.61
C VAL A 223 -7.88 17.50 -2.68
N ASN A 224 -8.75 16.65 -3.22
CA ASN A 224 -9.53 15.70 -2.41
C ASN A 224 -8.64 14.71 -1.65
N ILE A 225 -7.50 14.32 -2.22
CA ILE A 225 -6.52 13.43 -1.57
C ILE A 225 -5.44 14.21 -0.79
N GLY A 226 -5.55 15.53 -0.69
CA GLY A 226 -4.68 16.38 0.12
C GLY A 226 -3.29 16.66 -0.45
N LEU A 227 -3.02 16.29 -1.72
CA LEU A 227 -1.74 16.56 -2.37
C LEU A 227 -1.60 18.02 -2.82
N LEU A 228 -2.73 18.68 -3.09
CA LEU A 228 -2.82 20.12 -3.35
C LEU A 228 -3.87 20.73 -2.42
N LYS A 229 -3.77 22.05 -2.20
CA LYS A 229 -4.82 22.90 -1.60
C LYS A 229 -5.43 23.75 -2.70
N SER A 230 -6.70 24.12 -2.54
CA SER A 230 -7.35 25.11 -3.40
C SER A 230 -7.96 26.22 -2.57
N GLU A 231 -7.69 27.44 -2.94
CA GLU A 231 -8.28 28.63 -2.34
C GLU A 231 -9.10 29.38 -3.39
N TYR A 232 -10.27 29.86 -2.98
CA TYR A 232 -11.09 30.69 -3.84
C TYR A 232 -10.63 32.15 -3.74
N VAL A 233 -10.16 32.69 -4.85
CA VAL A 233 -9.69 34.08 -4.92
C VAL A 233 -10.76 34.93 -5.60
N ALA A 234 -11.38 35.81 -4.81
CA ALA A 234 -12.28 36.86 -5.30
C ALA A 234 -11.47 38.15 -5.43
N GLY A 235 -11.39 38.70 -6.63
CA GLY A 235 -10.67 39.94 -6.92
C GLY A 235 -11.46 40.81 -7.92
N GLU A 236 -10.88 41.91 -8.41
CA GLU A 236 -11.51 42.84 -9.38
C GLU A 236 -11.85 42.19 -10.75
N GLY A 237 -11.52 40.89 -10.94
CA GLY A 237 -11.82 40.12 -12.14
C GLY A 237 -12.76 38.94 -11.85
N LYS A 238 -12.90 38.02 -12.84
CA LYS A 238 -13.68 36.79 -12.61
C LYS A 238 -13.01 35.94 -11.50
N PRO A 239 -13.78 35.51 -10.50
CA PRO A 239 -13.25 34.69 -9.43
C PRO A 239 -12.67 33.36 -9.95
N TYR A 240 -11.61 32.86 -9.29
CA TYR A 240 -10.92 31.64 -9.71
C TYR A 240 -10.40 30.86 -8.50
N SER A 241 -10.14 29.58 -8.71
CA SER A 241 -9.43 28.75 -7.74
C SER A 241 -7.93 28.83 -7.96
N LYS A 242 -7.17 29.20 -6.92
CA LYS A 242 -5.72 29.14 -6.85
C LYS A 242 -5.34 27.81 -6.21
N TYR A 243 -4.44 27.07 -6.83
CA TYR A 243 -3.92 25.80 -6.34
C TYR A 243 -2.51 26.00 -5.80
N SER A 244 -2.22 25.44 -4.65
CA SER A 244 -0.90 25.43 -3.98
C SER A 244 -0.56 24.04 -3.47
N LEU A 245 0.65 23.83 -2.96
CA LEU A 245 1.02 22.55 -2.35
C LEU A 245 0.11 22.26 -1.16
N GLY A 246 -0.48 21.08 -1.18
CA GLY A 246 -1.17 20.53 -0.02
C GLY A 246 -0.15 20.12 1.04
N GLU A 247 -0.51 20.24 2.30
CA GLU A 247 0.11 19.42 3.31
C GLU A 247 -0.36 18.01 3.00
N SER A 248 0.51 17.16 2.43
CA SER A 248 0.13 15.79 2.14
C SER A 248 -0.42 15.21 3.43
N LYS A 249 -1.72 14.95 3.45
CA LYS A 249 -2.36 14.20 4.53
C LYS A 249 -1.89 12.74 4.38
N HIS A 250 -0.58 12.52 4.52
CA HIS A 250 -0.08 11.19 4.73
C HIS A 250 -0.73 10.73 6.02
N ILE A 251 -1.41 9.60 5.97
CA ILE A 251 -1.84 8.93 7.18
C ILE A 251 -0.54 8.63 7.95
N LYS A 252 -0.24 9.48 8.92
CA LYS A 252 0.89 9.26 9.82
C LYS A 252 0.33 8.53 11.04
N LEU A 253 0.46 7.22 11.02
CA LEU A 253 0.17 6.43 12.21
C LEU A 253 1.21 6.78 13.28
N LYS A 254 0.77 7.25 14.44
CA LYS A 254 1.66 7.56 15.56
C LYS A 254 2.18 6.27 16.18
N LYS A 255 3.40 6.31 16.73
CA LYS A 255 3.89 5.22 17.57
C LYS A 255 3.02 5.10 18.80
N MET A 256 2.68 3.88 19.16
CA MET A 256 2.08 3.61 20.47
C MET A 256 3.18 3.43 21.50
N GLU A 257 2.94 3.94 22.71
CA GLU A 257 3.77 3.68 23.88
C GLU A 257 3.11 2.55 24.69
N GLU A 258 3.93 1.69 25.28
CA GLU A 258 3.42 0.71 26.24
C GLU A 258 2.84 1.47 27.44
N LYS A 259 1.52 1.43 27.59
CA LYS A 259 0.88 1.91 28.82
C LYS A 259 1.39 1.02 29.96
N ASN A 260 2.03 1.63 30.98
CA ASN A 260 2.46 0.93 32.18
C ASN A 260 1.35 -0.01 32.66
N LYS A 261 1.63 -1.31 32.80
CA LYS A 261 0.70 -2.39 33.22
C LYS A 261 0.03 -2.11 34.60
N ASN A 262 0.35 -1.01 35.26
CA ASN A 262 -0.11 -0.69 36.63
C ASN A 262 -1.52 -0.06 36.71
N ASN A 263 -2.21 0.18 35.58
CA ASN A 263 -3.54 0.78 35.57
C ASN A 263 -4.66 -0.15 35.13
N LEU A 264 -4.44 -1.47 35.14
CA LEU A 264 -5.47 -2.46 34.86
C LEU A 264 -5.50 -3.48 36.03
N ILE A 265 -5.92 -3.01 37.21
CA ILE A 265 -6.46 -3.85 38.31
C ILE A 265 -7.82 -3.25 38.67
#